data_d2cf21f2c6ae0f1ce98f81834bead068
#
_entry.id   d2cf21f2c6ae0f1ce98f81834bead068
#
_cell.length_a   1.000
_cell.length_b   1.000
_cell.length_c   1.000
_cell.angle_alpha   90.00
_cell.angle_beta   90.00
_cell.angle_gamma   90.00
#
_symmetry.space_group_name_H-M   'P 1'
#
loop_
_entity.id
_entity.type
_entity.pdbx_description
1 polymer ?
#
loop_
_entity_poly.entity_id
_entity_poly.type
_entity_poly.pdbx_seq_one_letter_code
_entity_poly.pdbx_strand_id
1 'polypeptide(L)'
;YILGNNTSELDYGYNAALRYTLDMGNLGTLAPVVAMQKNKGNARESNDTDYTFWGAGTRYYLGDLMLGALYSEDELEGYYSQTSTDKVMELTAVYSVNDKWALRAGYRSLENSDGDELELKDTTLEVQYKLTPRSSIYTNYVDRNGSRGYSNGQEVSFGGAHADESYYHLGLRYEL
;
A
#
# COMPACT_ATOMS: atom_id res chain seq x y z
N TYR A 1 4.61 21.80 1.82
CA TYR A 1 5.17 22.19 3.11
C TYR A 1 4.04 22.64 4.03
N ILE A 2 3.99 22.10 5.23
CA ILE A 2 2.99 22.43 6.26
C ILE A 2 3.74 22.99 7.46
N LEU A 3 3.31 24.14 7.96
CA LEU A 3 3.78 24.72 9.21
C LEU A 3 2.79 24.39 10.32
N GLY A 4 3.28 23.83 11.40
CA GLY A 4 2.53 23.72 12.65
C GLY A 4 2.37 25.09 13.33
N ASN A 5 1.54 25.13 14.34
CA ASN A 5 1.39 26.25 15.25
C ASN A 5 1.57 25.79 16.70
N ASN A 6 1.63 26.72 17.64
CA ASN A 6 1.87 26.42 19.07
C ASN A 6 0.77 25.56 19.74
N THR A 7 -0.31 25.24 19.05
CA THR A 7 -1.44 24.43 19.52
C THR A 7 -1.66 23.18 18.68
N SER A 8 -0.85 22.96 17.63
CA SER A 8 -0.90 21.73 16.82
C SER A 8 0.13 20.71 17.31
N GLU A 9 -0.23 19.46 17.21
CA GLU A 9 0.70 18.32 17.48
C GLU A 9 1.85 18.25 16.47
N LEU A 10 1.76 19.00 15.37
CA LEU A 10 2.73 19.07 14.29
C LEU A 10 3.56 20.35 14.38
N ASP A 11 4.89 20.24 14.38
CA ASP A 11 5.81 21.37 14.26
C ASP A 11 5.97 21.78 12.79
N TYR A 12 6.34 20.85 11.93
CA TYR A 12 6.36 21.05 10.49
C TYR A 12 6.21 19.73 9.72
N GLY A 13 5.84 19.82 8.45
CA GLY A 13 5.82 18.68 7.54
C GLY A 13 6.18 19.09 6.12
N TYR A 14 6.76 18.18 5.38
CA TYR A 14 6.97 18.32 3.96
C TYR A 14 6.82 16.98 3.25
N ASN A 15 6.44 17.03 1.99
CA ASN A 15 6.42 15.89 1.10
C ASN A 15 6.93 16.28 -0.28
N ALA A 16 7.41 15.32 -1.01
CA ALA A 16 7.81 15.45 -2.40
C ALA A 16 7.53 14.15 -3.14
N ALA A 17 7.14 14.26 -4.40
CA ALA A 17 7.00 13.12 -5.29
C ALA A 17 7.50 13.48 -6.68
N LEU A 18 8.16 12.53 -7.33
CA LEU A 18 8.57 12.63 -8.72
C LEU A 18 7.98 11.44 -9.48
N ARG A 19 7.28 11.76 -10.55
CA ARG A 19 6.73 10.76 -11.50
C ARG A 19 7.29 11.06 -12.89
N TYR A 20 7.64 10.00 -13.59
CA TYR A 20 8.06 10.08 -14.98
C TYR A 20 7.31 9.04 -15.80
N THR A 21 7.12 9.30 -17.08
CA THR A 21 6.56 8.34 -18.05
C THR A 21 7.51 8.25 -19.22
N LEU A 22 8.04 7.06 -19.45
CA LEU A 22 8.95 6.74 -20.53
C LEU A 22 8.22 5.87 -21.55
N ASP A 23 7.95 6.44 -22.72
CA ASP A 23 7.45 5.69 -23.88
C ASP A 23 8.65 5.05 -24.60
N MET A 24 8.66 3.74 -24.68
CA MET A 24 9.71 2.95 -25.34
C MET A 24 9.24 2.37 -26.69
N GLY A 25 8.17 2.95 -27.25
CA GLY A 25 7.57 2.51 -28.51
C GLY A 25 7.04 1.06 -28.41
N ASN A 26 7.51 0.20 -29.28
CA ASN A 26 7.07 -1.21 -29.31
C ASN A 26 7.43 -2.01 -28.06
N LEU A 27 8.31 -1.50 -27.23
CA LEU A 27 8.68 -2.10 -25.95
C LEU A 27 7.75 -1.68 -24.80
N GLY A 28 6.73 -0.87 -25.08
CA GLY A 28 5.73 -0.47 -24.10
C GLY A 28 6.07 0.84 -23.39
N THR A 29 5.39 1.09 -22.28
CA THR A 29 5.53 2.31 -21.49
C THR A 29 5.90 1.98 -20.05
N LEU A 30 6.93 2.63 -19.52
CA LEU A 30 7.36 2.51 -18.13
C LEU A 30 7.01 3.81 -17.38
N ALA A 31 6.39 3.69 -16.21
CA ALA A 31 5.94 4.81 -15.40
C ALA A 31 6.46 4.72 -13.95
N PRO A 32 7.76 5.05 -13.71
CA PRO A 32 8.32 5.08 -12.37
C PRO A 32 7.80 6.25 -11.54
N VAL A 33 7.77 6.05 -10.23
CA VAL A 33 7.44 7.06 -9.23
C VAL A 33 8.32 6.86 -7.99
N VAL A 34 8.75 7.98 -7.39
CA VAL A 34 9.35 8.01 -6.07
C VAL A 34 8.63 9.07 -5.25
N ALA A 35 8.46 8.83 -3.95
CA ALA A 35 7.82 9.76 -3.05
C ALA A 35 8.48 9.71 -1.67
N MET A 36 8.45 10.83 -0.97
CA MET A 36 8.91 10.94 0.41
C MET A 36 8.03 11.92 1.19
N GLN A 37 7.91 11.69 2.47
CA GLN A 37 7.23 12.57 3.43
C GLN A 37 7.98 12.56 4.75
N LYS A 38 8.04 13.71 5.39
CA LYS A 38 8.49 13.83 6.78
C LYS A 38 7.56 14.78 7.52
N ASN A 39 7.11 14.35 8.70
CA ASN A 39 6.37 15.17 9.64
C ASN A 39 7.13 15.14 10.96
N LYS A 40 7.35 16.34 11.54
CA LYS A 40 7.99 16.51 12.82
C LYS A 40 6.92 16.81 13.87
N GLY A 41 6.89 16.01 14.93
CA GLY A 41 6.03 16.26 16.10
C GLY A 41 6.44 17.51 16.86
N ASN A 42 5.51 18.05 17.63
CA ASN A 42 5.76 19.21 18.47
C ASN A 42 6.12 18.78 19.89
N ALA A 43 7.40 18.84 20.23
CA ALA A 43 7.96 18.43 21.53
C ALA A 43 7.37 19.20 22.75
N ARG A 44 6.59 20.25 22.53
CA ARG A 44 5.92 21.00 23.61
C ARG A 44 4.60 20.35 24.05
N GLU A 45 4.02 19.55 23.19
CA GLU A 45 2.88 18.70 23.52
C GLU A 45 3.43 17.32 23.91
N SER A 46 2.72 16.57 24.74
CA SER A 46 3.20 15.30 25.32
C SER A 46 3.45 14.14 24.33
N ASN A 47 3.34 14.40 23.04
CA ASN A 47 3.52 13.43 21.95
C ASN A 47 4.51 13.97 20.90
N ASP A 48 5.81 13.92 21.21
CA ASP A 48 6.89 14.20 20.26
C ASP A 48 7.03 12.99 19.30
N THR A 49 6.13 12.89 18.35
CA THR A 49 6.09 11.79 17.39
C THR A 49 6.53 12.27 16.01
N ASP A 50 7.61 11.72 15.52
CA ASP A 50 8.11 11.96 14.18
C ASP A 50 7.63 10.86 13.24
N TYR A 51 7.24 11.25 12.02
CA TYR A 51 6.86 10.32 10.96
C TYR A 51 7.72 10.56 9.74
N THR A 52 8.32 9.50 9.24
CA THR A 52 9.09 9.50 8.00
C THR A 52 8.55 8.42 7.07
N PHE A 53 8.33 8.77 5.81
CA PHE A 53 7.91 7.85 4.75
C PHE A 53 8.79 8.04 3.53
N TRP A 54 9.12 6.93 2.88
CA TRP A 54 9.61 6.95 1.51
C TRP A 54 9.06 5.75 0.73
N GLY A 55 8.95 5.89 -0.57
CA GLY A 55 8.49 4.81 -1.43
C GLY A 55 8.94 5.00 -2.87
N ALA A 56 9.10 3.88 -3.54
CA ALA A 56 9.41 3.83 -4.96
C ALA A 56 8.56 2.74 -5.63
N GLY A 57 8.08 3.03 -6.83
CA GLY A 57 7.28 2.08 -7.58
C GLY A 57 7.36 2.34 -9.07
N THR A 58 6.80 1.42 -9.81
CA THR A 58 6.69 1.55 -11.27
C THR A 58 5.48 0.81 -11.79
N ARG A 59 4.97 1.25 -12.93
CA ARG A 59 4.04 0.50 -13.78
C ARG A 59 4.65 0.35 -15.15
N TYR A 60 4.51 -0.83 -15.70
CA TYR A 60 4.93 -1.18 -17.05
C TYR A 60 3.72 -1.65 -17.85
N TYR A 61 3.51 -1.03 -19.00
CA TYR A 61 2.39 -1.32 -19.90
C TYR A 61 2.93 -1.86 -21.22
N LEU A 62 2.45 -3.04 -21.61
CA LEU A 62 2.79 -3.67 -22.88
C LEU A 62 1.53 -4.29 -23.50
N GLY A 63 0.93 -3.62 -24.48
CA GLY A 63 -0.34 -4.03 -25.05
C GLY A 63 -1.42 -4.17 -23.98
N ASP A 64 -2.00 -5.35 -23.85
CA ASP A 64 -3.06 -5.66 -22.88
C ASP A 64 -2.56 -6.02 -21.48
N LEU A 65 -1.25 -6.01 -21.26
CA LEU A 65 -0.61 -6.35 -19.99
C LEU A 65 -0.14 -5.09 -19.27
N MET A 66 -0.48 -4.99 -17.98
CA MET A 66 0.11 -4.04 -17.04
C MET A 66 0.76 -4.82 -15.90
N LEU A 67 2.03 -4.51 -15.62
CA LEU A 67 2.74 -4.97 -14.43
C LEU A 67 3.02 -3.77 -13.52
N GLY A 68 2.90 -3.97 -12.23
CA GLY A 68 3.21 -2.97 -11.21
C GLY A 68 4.08 -3.54 -10.12
N ALA A 69 5.00 -2.73 -9.61
CA ALA A 69 5.79 -3.00 -8.43
C ALA A 69 5.88 -1.75 -7.57
N LEU A 70 5.74 -1.92 -6.26
CA LEU A 70 5.87 -0.86 -5.26
C LEU A 70 6.67 -1.39 -4.08
N TYR A 71 7.55 -0.57 -3.55
CA TYR A 71 8.14 -0.72 -2.23
C TYR A 71 8.00 0.59 -1.47
N SER A 72 7.62 0.51 -0.20
CA SER A 72 7.60 1.66 0.69
C SER A 72 8.03 1.25 2.10
N GLU A 73 8.54 2.23 2.81
CA GLU A 73 8.90 2.14 4.21
C GLU A 73 8.43 3.39 4.92
N ASP A 74 7.80 3.22 6.06
CA ASP A 74 7.47 4.29 6.96
C ASP A 74 7.93 3.98 8.38
N GLU A 75 8.36 5.03 9.05
CA GLU A 75 8.88 5.00 10.41
C GLU A 75 8.14 6.00 11.27
N LEU A 76 7.70 5.54 12.41
CA LEU A 76 7.04 6.33 13.43
C LEU A 76 7.90 6.30 14.70
N GLU A 77 8.57 7.42 15.02
CA GLU A 77 9.42 7.57 16.18
C GLU A 77 8.69 8.31 17.31
N GLY A 78 8.91 7.91 18.55
CA GLY A 78 8.42 8.61 19.73
C GLY A 78 6.99 8.25 20.16
N TYR A 79 6.26 7.43 19.40
CA TYR A 79 4.94 6.95 19.80
C TYR A 79 5.07 6.02 21.02
N TYR A 80 4.58 6.46 22.17
CA TYR A 80 4.82 5.81 23.48
C TYR A 80 6.30 5.49 23.77
N SER A 81 7.22 6.36 23.30
CA SER A 81 8.69 6.17 23.45
C SER A 81 9.23 4.93 22.75
N GLN A 82 8.56 4.48 21.70
CA GLN A 82 8.98 3.37 20.85
C GLN A 82 9.12 3.85 19.40
N THR A 83 9.89 3.10 18.63
CA THR A 83 9.96 3.24 17.18
C THR A 83 9.19 2.09 16.56
N SER A 84 8.45 2.35 15.50
CA SER A 84 7.78 1.34 14.69
C SER A 84 8.10 1.60 13.23
N THR A 85 8.53 0.57 12.53
CA THR A 85 8.87 0.63 11.10
C THR A 85 7.99 -0.34 10.33
N ASP A 86 7.24 0.16 9.37
CA ASP A 86 6.42 -0.64 8.47
C ASP A 86 7.04 -0.67 7.07
N LYS A 87 7.19 -1.87 6.52
CA LYS A 87 7.70 -2.10 5.17
C LYS A 87 6.63 -2.78 4.33
N VAL A 88 6.36 -2.22 3.16
CA VAL A 88 5.37 -2.75 2.24
C VAL A 88 6.01 -3.02 0.89
N MET A 89 5.82 -4.22 0.38
CA MET A 89 6.12 -4.60 -0.99
C MET A 89 4.84 -5.05 -1.69
N GLU A 90 4.56 -4.49 -2.85
CA GLU A 90 3.42 -4.88 -3.68
C GLU A 90 3.85 -5.20 -5.11
N LEU A 91 3.33 -6.31 -5.64
CA LEU A 91 3.43 -6.69 -7.03
C LEU A 91 2.03 -6.84 -7.60
N THR A 92 1.80 -6.34 -8.80
CA THR A 92 0.50 -6.40 -9.47
C THR A 92 0.68 -6.77 -10.94
N ALA A 93 -0.21 -7.62 -11.44
CA ALA A 93 -0.35 -7.90 -12.85
C ALA A 93 -1.82 -7.76 -13.24
N VAL A 94 -2.08 -7.08 -14.35
CA VAL A 94 -3.43 -6.96 -14.95
C VAL A 94 -3.33 -7.32 -16.42
N TYR A 95 -4.15 -8.25 -16.84
CA TYR A 95 -4.25 -8.65 -18.23
C TYR A 95 -5.68 -8.44 -18.75
N SER A 96 -5.84 -7.58 -19.75
CA SER A 96 -7.10 -7.35 -20.45
C SER A 96 -7.29 -8.43 -21.50
N VAL A 97 -8.09 -9.45 -21.17
CA VAL A 97 -8.37 -10.58 -22.12
C VAL A 97 -9.10 -10.06 -23.36
N ASN A 98 -9.99 -9.07 -23.16
CA ASN A 98 -10.71 -8.33 -24.20
C ASN A 98 -11.34 -7.09 -23.57
N ASP A 99 -12.17 -6.36 -24.33
CA ASP A 99 -12.83 -5.12 -23.88
C ASP A 99 -13.70 -5.29 -22.62
N LYS A 100 -14.15 -6.53 -22.33
CA LYS A 100 -15.05 -6.83 -21.21
C LYS A 100 -14.40 -7.57 -20.06
N TRP A 101 -13.42 -8.40 -20.32
CA TRP A 101 -12.82 -9.27 -19.32
C TRP A 101 -11.40 -8.84 -18.97
N ALA A 102 -11.11 -8.77 -17.69
CA ALA A 102 -9.76 -8.60 -17.19
C ALA A 102 -9.46 -9.60 -16.06
N LEU A 103 -8.21 -10.08 -16.06
CA LEU A 103 -7.63 -10.90 -15.00
C LEU A 103 -6.65 -10.04 -14.23
N ARG A 104 -6.65 -10.18 -12.91
CA ARG A 104 -5.71 -9.47 -12.03
C ARG A 104 -5.07 -10.46 -11.07
N ALA A 105 -3.79 -10.28 -10.83
CA ALA A 105 -3.06 -10.97 -9.79
C ALA A 105 -2.30 -9.94 -8.97
N GLY A 106 -2.25 -10.12 -7.67
CA GLY A 106 -1.55 -9.25 -6.75
C GLY A 106 -0.83 -10.07 -5.68
N TYR A 107 0.30 -9.56 -5.25
CA TYR A 107 1.01 -10.01 -4.07
C TYR A 107 1.37 -8.80 -3.23
N ARG A 108 1.13 -8.86 -1.94
CA ARG A 108 1.55 -7.85 -0.97
C ARG A 108 2.24 -8.53 0.20
N SER A 109 3.38 -8.00 0.60
CA SER A 109 4.02 -8.28 1.87
C SER A 109 4.05 -7.01 2.68
N LEU A 110 3.62 -7.08 3.92
CA LEU A 110 3.70 -6.04 4.91
C LEU A 110 4.43 -6.60 6.12
N GLU A 111 5.49 -5.94 6.56
CA GLU A 111 6.31 -6.31 7.70
C GLU A 111 6.38 -5.11 8.63
N ASN A 112 6.03 -5.32 9.90
CA ASN A 112 6.26 -4.37 10.97
C ASN A 112 7.48 -4.82 11.76
N SER A 113 8.49 -3.97 11.85
CA SER A 113 9.68 -4.17 12.68
C SER A 113 9.78 -3.08 13.74
N ASP A 114 10.52 -3.35 14.79
CA ASP A 114 10.69 -2.42 15.93
C ASP A 114 9.38 -2.09 16.67
N GLY A 115 8.39 -2.95 16.54
CA GLY A 115 7.08 -2.84 17.19
C GLY A 115 6.55 -4.22 17.54
N ASP A 116 5.38 -4.56 16.99
CA ASP A 116 4.70 -5.83 17.25
C ASP A 116 5.26 -7.00 16.41
N GLU A 117 6.25 -6.75 15.54
CA GLU A 117 6.89 -7.74 14.65
C GLU A 117 5.87 -8.52 13.80
N LEU A 118 4.87 -7.81 13.31
CA LEU A 118 3.80 -8.39 12.51
C LEU A 118 4.22 -8.58 11.06
N GLU A 119 3.86 -9.70 10.49
CA GLU A 119 4.02 -9.98 9.07
C GLU A 119 2.66 -10.34 8.46
N LEU A 120 2.35 -9.78 7.30
CA LEU A 120 1.15 -10.10 6.53
C LEU A 120 1.51 -10.27 5.06
N LYS A 121 1.17 -11.41 4.49
CA LYS A 121 1.32 -11.71 3.06
C LYS A 121 -0.03 -12.02 2.46
N ASP A 122 -0.42 -11.26 1.44
CA ASP A 122 -1.65 -11.50 0.68
C ASP A 122 -1.30 -11.85 -0.76
N THR A 123 -1.89 -12.94 -1.26
CA THR A 123 -1.93 -13.25 -2.69
C THR A 123 -3.36 -13.13 -3.16
N THR A 124 -3.59 -12.32 -4.19
CA THR A 124 -4.94 -12.05 -4.72
C THR A 124 -5.03 -12.47 -6.18
N LEU A 125 -6.12 -13.15 -6.53
CA LEU A 125 -6.51 -13.41 -7.90
C LEU A 125 -7.92 -12.86 -8.12
N GLU A 126 -8.11 -12.05 -9.16
CA GLU A 126 -9.39 -11.41 -9.47
C GLU A 126 -9.75 -11.63 -10.94
N VAL A 127 -11.03 -11.91 -11.17
CA VAL A 127 -11.66 -11.89 -12.50
C VAL A 127 -12.67 -10.75 -12.48
N GLN A 128 -12.57 -9.85 -13.44
CA GLN A 128 -13.46 -8.70 -13.60
C GLN A 128 -14.19 -8.76 -14.92
N TYR A 129 -15.49 -8.45 -14.89
CA TYR A 129 -16.32 -8.27 -16.08
C TYR A 129 -16.90 -6.85 -16.12
N LYS A 130 -16.63 -6.11 -17.19
CA LYS A 130 -17.19 -4.76 -17.42
C LYS A 130 -18.63 -4.88 -17.91
N LEU A 131 -19.56 -4.33 -17.14
CA LEU A 131 -20.97 -4.20 -17.50
C LEU A 131 -21.21 -3.00 -18.39
N THR A 132 -20.57 -1.87 -18.05
CA THR A 132 -20.57 -0.61 -18.80
C THR A 132 -19.17 0.00 -18.76
N PRO A 133 -18.89 1.10 -19.48
CA PRO A 133 -17.63 1.83 -19.33
C PRO A 133 -17.30 2.27 -17.91
N ARG A 134 -18.33 2.43 -17.04
CA ARG A 134 -18.18 2.90 -15.67
C ARG A 134 -18.54 1.87 -14.60
N SER A 135 -18.97 0.67 -14.97
CA SER A 135 -19.36 -0.34 -14.00
C SER A 135 -18.81 -1.71 -14.35
N SER A 136 -18.43 -2.43 -13.32
CA SER A 136 -17.94 -3.80 -13.45
C SER A 136 -18.35 -4.64 -12.26
N ILE A 137 -18.56 -5.92 -12.51
CA ILE A 137 -18.67 -6.95 -11.49
C ILE A 137 -17.34 -7.69 -11.42
N TYR A 138 -16.94 -8.08 -10.23
CA TYR A 138 -15.72 -8.84 -10.04
C TYR A 138 -15.87 -9.90 -8.96
N THR A 139 -15.08 -10.93 -9.07
CA THR A 139 -14.86 -11.90 -8.00
C THR A 139 -13.37 -12.03 -7.78
N ASN A 140 -12.97 -12.07 -6.52
CA ASN A 140 -11.59 -12.34 -6.16
C ASN A 140 -11.47 -13.42 -5.08
N TYR A 141 -10.35 -14.08 -5.11
CA TYR A 141 -9.85 -14.95 -4.07
C TYR A 141 -8.61 -14.30 -3.46
N VAL A 142 -8.56 -14.24 -2.16
CA VAL A 142 -7.41 -13.76 -1.39
C VAL A 142 -6.93 -14.89 -0.51
N ASP A 143 -5.68 -15.23 -0.66
CA ASP A 143 -4.95 -16.13 0.23
C ASP A 143 -4.07 -15.28 1.13
N ARG A 144 -4.39 -15.29 2.41
CA ARG A 144 -3.70 -14.50 3.42
C ARG A 144 -2.89 -15.42 4.30
N ASN A 145 -1.63 -15.06 4.49
CA ASN A 145 -0.72 -15.71 5.41
C ASN A 145 -0.01 -14.62 6.22
N GLY A 146 -0.11 -14.67 7.53
CA GLY A 146 0.48 -13.67 8.40
C GLY A 146 0.91 -14.26 9.73
N SER A 147 1.91 -13.66 10.32
CA SER A 147 2.27 -13.90 11.71
C SER A 147 1.34 -13.09 12.62
N ARG A 148 1.05 -13.65 13.77
CA ARG A 148 0.39 -12.93 14.85
C ARG A 148 1.47 -12.35 15.73
N GLY A 149 1.42 -11.04 15.96
CA GLY A 149 2.29 -10.36 16.90
C GLY A 149 1.67 -10.33 18.30
N TYR A 150 2.48 -10.00 19.28
CA TYR A 150 2.03 -9.78 20.66
C TYR A 150 2.41 -8.37 21.07
N SER A 151 1.41 -7.57 21.45
CA SER A 151 1.60 -6.27 22.08
C SER A 151 1.13 -6.33 23.52
N ASN A 152 2.00 -6.02 24.49
CA ASN A 152 1.71 -6.07 25.92
C ASN A 152 1.13 -7.43 26.41
N GLY A 153 1.57 -8.53 25.81
CA GLY A 153 1.11 -9.87 26.15
C GLY A 153 -0.26 -10.23 25.59
N GLN A 154 -0.85 -9.39 24.75
CA GLN A 154 -2.07 -9.66 24.01
C GLN A 154 -1.76 -9.93 22.54
N GLU A 155 -2.43 -10.91 21.97
CA GLU A 155 -2.33 -11.22 20.54
C GLU A 155 -2.91 -10.07 19.71
N VAL A 156 -2.12 -9.56 18.76
CA VAL A 156 -2.49 -8.50 17.86
C VAL A 156 -2.57 -9.03 16.45
N SER A 157 -3.62 -8.69 15.71
CA SER A 157 -3.78 -9.04 14.31
C SER A 157 -4.00 -7.81 13.47
N PHE A 158 -3.42 -7.78 12.27
CA PHE A 158 -3.69 -6.71 11.31
C PHE A 158 -5.18 -6.72 10.90
N GLY A 159 -5.85 -5.56 11.07
CA GLY A 159 -7.16 -5.31 10.51
C GLY A 159 -8.32 -6.15 11.03
N GLY A 160 -8.18 -6.80 12.19
CA GLY A 160 -9.27 -7.60 12.79
C GLY A 160 -9.64 -8.88 12.04
N ALA A 161 -8.92 -9.22 10.96
CA ALA A 161 -9.03 -10.48 10.27
C ALA A 161 -8.00 -11.48 10.82
N HIS A 162 -8.34 -12.76 10.83
CA HIS A 162 -7.39 -13.80 11.19
C HIS A 162 -6.19 -13.80 10.24
N ALA A 163 -4.99 -13.98 10.78
CA ALA A 163 -3.75 -13.87 10.02
C ALA A 163 -3.60 -14.93 8.91
N ASP A 164 -4.31 -16.06 9.01
CA ASP A 164 -4.20 -17.21 8.10
C ASP A 164 -5.56 -17.56 7.50
N GLU A 165 -6.28 -16.61 6.95
CA GLU A 165 -7.58 -16.87 6.32
C GLU A 165 -7.55 -16.61 4.83
N SER A 166 -8.12 -17.57 4.08
CA SER A 166 -8.44 -17.36 2.68
C SER A 166 -9.91 -17.00 2.53
N TYR A 167 -10.23 -16.04 1.67
CA TYR A 167 -11.60 -15.60 1.48
C TYR A 167 -11.92 -15.24 0.03
N TYR A 168 -13.20 -15.26 -0.28
CA TYR A 168 -13.73 -14.87 -1.58
C TYR A 168 -14.58 -13.62 -1.45
N HIS A 169 -14.43 -12.71 -2.41
CA HIS A 169 -15.34 -11.58 -2.55
C HIS A 169 -16.05 -11.61 -3.90
N LEU A 170 -17.29 -11.18 -3.88
CA LEU A 170 -18.05 -10.77 -5.06
C LEU A 170 -18.43 -9.30 -4.87
N GLY A 171 -18.11 -8.48 -5.84
CA GLY A 171 -18.34 -7.05 -5.72
C GLY A 171 -18.77 -6.39 -7.02
N LEU A 172 -19.39 -5.23 -6.86
CA LEU A 172 -19.72 -4.30 -7.92
C LEU A 172 -18.87 -3.04 -7.75
N ARG A 173 -18.18 -2.64 -8.81
CA ARG A 173 -17.41 -1.37 -8.86
C ARG A 173 -18.13 -0.41 -9.80
N TYR A 174 -18.32 0.81 -9.34
CA TYR A 174 -18.88 1.90 -10.13
C TYR A 174 -17.98 3.13 -10.02
N GLU A 175 -17.63 3.72 -11.16
CA GLU A 175 -16.82 4.95 -11.23
C GLU A 175 -17.76 6.14 -11.47
N LEU A 176 -17.70 7.13 -10.58
CA LEU A 176 -18.50 8.36 -10.61
C LEU A 176 -17.93 9.37 -11.62
#